data_0d28d3262ccba8e1af90e916548fb044
#
_entry.id   0d28d3262ccba8e1af90e916548fb044
#
_cell.length_a   1.000
_cell.length_b   1.000
_cell.length_c   1.000
_cell.angle_alpha   90.00
_cell.angle_beta   90.00
_cell.angle_gamma   90.00
#
_symmetry.space_group_name_H-M   'P 1'
#
loop_
_entity.id
_entity.type
_entity.pdbx_description
1 polymer ?
#
loop_
_entity_poly.entity_id
_entity_poly.type
_entity_poly.pdbx_seq_one_letter_code
_entity_poly.pdbx_strand_id
1 'polypeptide(L)'
;MPKIRFHKLAAIAVLIGFAAWMATGEFSSVGSAADHQKEGEAGKAAQSGAEKPKTAEAEPKAALRTVAVVTPPRKTFARAIRISGLTEADKRAVLAVRVAGVIDKLPVKQGDHVKTGDLVLMLAAEEKLSNVDNARQLLAQRKAELDAAERLAKTGNLPKLQLDTARSNLTAAQSMLETAQAELDRNEVKAPFDGVIDRVPVELGSSVMQ
;
A
#
# COMPACT_ATOMS: atom_id res chain seq x y z
N MET A 1 -12.76 23.66 41.63
CA MET A 1 -12.95 22.18 41.68
C MET A 1 -12.81 21.65 40.28
N PRO A 2 -11.80 20.85 39.96
CA PRO A 2 -11.58 20.34 38.59
C PRO A 2 -12.61 19.25 38.28
N LYS A 3 -13.41 19.44 37.24
CA LYS A 3 -14.34 18.44 36.73
C LYS A 3 -13.51 17.32 36.03
N ILE A 4 -13.28 16.24 36.74
CA ILE A 4 -12.65 15.03 36.19
C ILE A 4 -13.66 14.42 35.19
N ARG A 5 -13.28 14.38 33.93
CA ARG A 5 -14.14 13.84 32.85
C ARG A 5 -14.23 12.32 33.00
N PHE A 6 -15.42 11.80 33.17
CA PHE A 6 -15.74 10.38 33.42
C PHE A 6 -15.06 9.40 32.45
N HIS A 7 -14.85 9.79 31.20
CA HIS A 7 -14.16 8.97 30.20
C HIS A 7 -12.66 8.78 30.49
N LYS A 8 -12.00 9.68 31.24
CA LYS A 8 -10.59 9.49 31.65
C LYS A 8 -10.46 8.48 32.79
N LEU A 9 -11.42 8.43 33.69
CA LEU A 9 -11.48 7.41 34.74
C LEU A 9 -11.78 6.03 34.19
N ALA A 10 -12.67 5.94 33.19
CA ALA A 10 -12.96 4.68 32.49
C ALA A 10 -11.71 4.15 31.74
N ALA A 11 -10.95 5.03 31.08
CA ALA A 11 -9.73 4.64 30.39
C ALA A 11 -8.65 4.11 31.34
N ILE A 12 -8.49 4.73 32.52
CA ILE A 12 -7.53 4.27 33.55
C ILE A 12 -7.96 2.91 34.12
N ALA A 13 -9.24 2.69 34.36
CA ALA A 13 -9.74 1.41 34.86
C ALA A 13 -9.50 0.25 33.87
N VAL A 14 -9.68 0.49 32.55
CA VAL A 14 -9.38 -0.48 31.49
C VAL A 14 -7.88 -0.79 31.41
N LEU A 15 -7.02 0.23 31.55
CA LEU A 15 -5.57 0.06 31.56
C LEU A 15 -5.07 -0.76 32.75
N ILE A 16 -5.63 -0.54 33.94
CA ILE A 16 -5.30 -1.32 35.14
C ILE A 16 -5.78 -2.78 34.99
N GLY A 17 -6.98 -2.99 34.44
CA GLY A 17 -7.51 -4.33 34.15
C GLY A 17 -6.64 -5.11 33.16
N PHE A 18 -6.14 -4.44 32.12
CA PHE A 18 -5.25 -5.07 31.12
C PHE A 18 -3.87 -5.40 31.71
N ALA A 19 -3.34 -4.52 32.54
CA ALA A 19 -2.07 -4.76 33.24
C ALA A 19 -2.16 -5.94 34.24
N ALA A 20 -3.26 -6.05 34.98
CA ALA A 20 -3.52 -7.16 35.89
C ALA A 20 -3.70 -8.49 35.14
N TRP A 21 -4.33 -8.47 33.96
CA TRP A 21 -4.47 -9.66 33.12
C TRP A 21 -3.15 -10.12 32.52
N MET A 22 -2.26 -9.19 32.16
CA MET A 22 -0.90 -9.51 31.69
C MET A 22 0.01 -10.06 32.82
N ALA A 23 -0.21 -9.66 34.07
CA ALA A 23 0.57 -10.11 35.22
C ALA A 23 0.19 -11.53 35.70
N THR A 24 -1.00 -12.04 35.37
CA THR A 24 -1.43 -13.41 35.71
C THR A 24 -0.89 -14.50 34.79
N GLY A 25 -0.16 -14.16 33.70
CA GLY A 25 0.83 -15.03 33.03
C GLY A 25 0.36 -16.41 32.52
N GLU A 26 -0.91 -16.65 32.28
CA GLU A 26 -1.35 -17.90 31.64
C GLU A 26 -1.34 -17.79 30.09
N PHE A 27 -0.15 -17.60 29.56
CA PHE A 27 0.10 -17.96 28.17
C PHE A 27 0.57 -19.41 28.12
N SER A 28 -0.34 -20.32 27.90
CA SER A 28 0.00 -21.68 27.47
C SER A 28 0.66 -21.59 26.11
N SER A 29 1.99 -21.69 26.13
CA SER A 29 2.84 -21.83 24.98
C SER A 29 2.51 -23.13 24.25
N VAL A 30 1.81 -23.02 23.13
CA VAL A 30 1.82 -24.06 22.09
C VAL A 30 3.12 -23.85 21.32
N GLY A 31 4.20 -24.45 21.84
CA GLY A 31 5.54 -24.34 21.29
C GLY A 31 5.97 -25.63 20.66
N SER A 32 6.44 -25.48 19.52
CA SER A 32 7.21 -26.36 18.66
C SER A 32 8.41 -26.98 19.38
N ALA A 33 8.52 -28.30 19.31
CA ALA A 33 9.76 -29.02 19.59
C ALA A 33 10.73 -28.80 18.44
N ALA A 34 11.86 -28.22 18.70
CA ALA A 34 13.06 -28.27 17.86
C ALA A 34 14.22 -28.76 18.71
N ASP A 35 14.62 -29.94 18.35
CA ASP A 35 15.80 -30.68 18.70
C ASP A 35 17.07 -29.88 18.40
N HIS A 36 17.94 -29.73 19.40
CA HIS A 36 19.33 -29.36 19.18
C HIS A 36 20.24 -30.22 20.01
N GLN A 37 20.73 -31.27 19.34
CA GLN A 37 22.00 -31.93 19.62
C GLN A 37 23.13 -30.90 19.65
N LYS A 38 23.96 -30.95 20.70
CA LYS A 38 25.29 -30.42 20.66
C LYS A 38 26.23 -31.35 21.38
N GLU A 39 27.10 -31.93 20.56
CA GLU A 39 28.36 -32.56 20.92
C GLU A 39 29.29 -31.62 21.71
N GLY A 40 30.20 -32.23 22.45
CA GLY A 40 31.37 -31.61 23.04
C GLY A 40 31.94 -32.49 24.14
N GLU A 41 32.71 -33.41 23.85
CA GLU A 41 34.18 -33.58 23.86
C GLU A 41 34.88 -33.28 25.19
N ALA A 42 35.54 -34.35 25.63
CA ALA A 42 36.90 -34.49 26.19
C ALA A 42 37.21 -34.05 27.61
N GLY A 43 37.88 -34.96 28.30
CA GLY A 43 38.83 -34.65 29.32
C GLY A 43 38.92 -35.68 30.46
N LYS A 44 39.59 -36.76 30.28
CA LYS A 44 40.94 -37.18 30.73
C LYS A 44 41.17 -37.37 32.23
N ALA A 45 41.65 -38.58 32.50
CA ALA A 45 42.68 -39.03 33.43
C ALA A 45 42.19 -39.34 34.86
N ALA A 46 42.46 -40.45 35.36
CA ALA A 46 43.56 -41.32 35.65
C ALA A 46 43.47 -41.89 37.06
N GLN A 47 43.83 -43.12 37.13
CA GLN A 47 44.55 -43.87 38.20
C GLN A 47 43.72 -44.45 39.33
N SER A 48 43.79 -45.70 39.35
CA SER A 48 44.67 -46.62 40.08
C SER A 48 44.05 -47.29 41.31
N GLY A 49 44.06 -48.61 41.30
CA GLY A 49 43.78 -49.43 42.48
C GLY A 49 43.53 -50.90 42.13
N ALA A 50 44.62 -51.65 42.16
CA ALA A 50 44.62 -53.11 42.00
C ALA A 50 43.92 -53.80 43.16
N GLU A 51 43.09 -54.80 42.86
CA GLU A 51 43.14 -56.04 43.69
C GLU A 51 42.38 -57.18 42.94
N LYS A 52 43.03 -58.29 42.85
CA LYS A 52 42.66 -59.57 42.27
C LYS A 52 42.27 -60.48 43.47
N PRO A 53 41.76 -61.68 43.24
CA PRO A 53 40.68 -62.21 42.45
C PRO A 53 39.65 -62.99 43.27
N LYS A 54 38.44 -63.14 42.76
CA LYS A 54 37.60 -64.24 43.23
C LYS A 54 36.89 -64.91 42.03
N THR A 55 37.34 -66.09 41.77
CA THR A 55 36.73 -67.07 40.90
C THR A 55 35.24 -67.20 41.21
N ALA A 56 34.42 -66.87 40.27
CA ALA A 56 33.03 -67.26 40.24
C ALA A 56 32.73 -67.84 38.86
N GLU A 57 32.25 -69.01 38.92
CA GLU A 57 31.74 -69.97 37.98
C GLU A 57 31.06 -69.31 36.77
N ALA A 58 31.53 -69.72 35.57
CA ALA A 58 30.99 -69.24 34.31
C ALA A 58 29.63 -69.90 34.04
N GLU A 59 28.54 -69.11 34.25
CA GLU A 59 27.29 -69.48 33.64
C GLU A 59 27.41 -69.46 32.10
N PRO A 60 26.81 -70.39 31.35
CA PRO A 60 26.93 -70.43 29.92
C PRO A 60 26.21 -69.22 29.33
N LYS A 61 26.96 -68.29 28.84
CA LYS A 61 26.48 -67.14 28.10
C LYS A 61 25.63 -67.64 26.94
N ALA A 62 24.30 -67.47 27.01
CA ALA A 62 23.39 -67.79 25.92
C ALA A 62 23.87 -67.15 24.62
N ALA A 63 24.02 -67.95 23.57
CA ALA A 63 24.47 -67.47 22.30
C ALA A 63 23.55 -66.35 21.79
N LEU A 64 24.14 -65.18 21.59
CA LEU A 64 23.40 -64.04 21.07
C LEU A 64 22.87 -64.42 19.64
N ARG A 65 21.55 -64.38 19.49
CA ARG A 65 20.92 -64.60 18.20
C ARG A 65 21.24 -63.46 17.26
N THR A 66 21.91 -63.77 16.14
CA THR A 66 22.17 -62.77 15.10
C THR A 66 20.85 -62.49 14.35
N VAL A 67 20.37 -61.26 14.40
CA VAL A 67 19.23 -60.82 13.62
C VAL A 67 19.69 -60.00 12.43
N ALA A 68 19.15 -60.29 11.25
CA ALA A 68 19.41 -59.51 10.07
C ALA A 68 18.62 -58.21 10.17
N VAL A 69 19.32 -57.04 10.14
CA VAL A 69 18.72 -55.73 10.13
C VAL A 69 18.73 -55.20 8.72
N VAL A 70 17.58 -54.87 8.19
CA VAL A 70 17.44 -54.21 6.89
C VAL A 70 17.18 -52.73 7.13
N THR A 71 18.07 -51.87 6.65
CA THR A 71 17.87 -50.43 6.67
C THR A 71 16.89 -50.05 5.57
N PRO A 72 15.71 -49.53 5.90
CA PRO A 72 14.73 -49.13 4.87
C PRO A 72 15.29 -47.99 4.02
N PRO A 73 15.15 -48.01 2.70
CA PRO A 73 15.58 -46.92 1.84
C PRO A 73 14.76 -45.65 2.15
N ARG A 74 15.44 -44.55 2.36
CA ARG A 74 14.81 -43.25 2.49
C ARG A 74 14.27 -42.82 1.14
N LYS A 75 12.96 -42.75 0.99
CA LYS A 75 12.30 -42.20 -0.21
C LYS A 75 11.78 -40.82 0.09
N THR A 76 12.05 -39.86 -0.77
CA THR A 76 11.43 -38.54 -0.73
C THR A 76 9.96 -38.70 -1.06
N PHE A 77 9.09 -38.36 -0.14
CA PHE A 77 7.66 -38.40 -0.33
C PHE A 77 7.10 -36.99 -0.46
N ALA A 78 6.52 -36.66 -1.62
CA ALA A 78 5.82 -35.40 -1.83
C ALA A 78 4.35 -35.58 -1.41
N ARG A 79 3.92 -34.79 -0.43
CA ARG A 79 2.53 -34.72 -0.01
C ARG A 79 1.85 -33.53 -0.68
N ALA A 80 0.83 -33.77 -1.47
CA ALA A 80 -0.02 -32.71 -1.98
C ALA A 80 -0.97 -32.23 -0.87
N ILE A 81 -0.89 -30.93 -0.56
CA ILE A 81 -1.81 -30.28 0.37
C ILE A 81 -2.80 -29.48 -0.48
N ARG A 82 -4.09 -29.77 -0.32
CA ARG A 82 -5.17 -28.97 -0.93
C ARG A 82 -5.53 -27.86 0.03
N ILE A 83 -5.41 -26.63 -0.42
CA ILE A 83 -5.82 -25.44 0.30
C ILE A 83 -7.02 -24.87 -0.45
N SER A 84 -8.14 -24.69 0.22
CA SER A 84 -9.30 -23.97 -0.29
C SER A 84 -9.32 -22.56 0.28
N GLY A 85 -9.72 -21.60 -0.51
CA GLY A 85 -9.83 -20.21 -0.11
C GLY A 85 -10.60 -19.41 -1.15
N LEU A 86 -10.91 -18.19 -0.81
CA LEU A 86 -11.47 -17.20 -1.72
C LEU A 86 -10.37 -16.24 -2.13
N THR A 87 -10.35 -15.87 -3.40
CA THR A 87 -9.48 -14.78 -3.88
C THR A 87 -10.25 -13.48 -3.79
N GLU A 88 -9.59 -12.46 -3.27
CA GLU A 88 -10.15 -11.11 -3.16
C GLU A 88 -9.18 -10.11 -3.78
N ALA A 89 -9.73 -9.01 -4.31
CA ALA A 89 -8.90 -7.96 -4.87
C ALA A 89 -8.15 -7.21 -3.76
N ASP A 90 -6.84 -7.02 -3.93
CA ASP A 90 -5.99 -6.24 -3.01
C ASP A 90 -6.46 -4.77 -2.93
N LYS A 91 -6.88 -4.20 -4.07
CA LYS A 91 -7.38 -2.83 -4.17
C LYS A 91 -8.70 -2.80 -4.91
N ARG A 92 -9.63 -1.99 -4.39
CA ARG A 92 -10.89 -1.70 -5.03
C ARG A 92 -11.19 -0.21 -4.90
N ALA A 93 -11.56 0.45 -5.99
CA ALA A 93 -12.00 1.82 -6.00
C ALA A 93 -13.32 1.95 -6.78
N VAL A 94 -14.23 2.76 -6.25
CA VAL A 94 -15.42 3.20 -6.97
C VAL A 94 -15.11 4.59 -7.53
N LEU A 95 -15.11 4.70 -8.86
CA LEU A 95 -14.89 5.97 -9.54
C LEU A 95 -16.22 6.71 -9.63
N ALA A 96 -16.21 7.94 -9.14
CA ALA A 96 -17.37 8.82 -9.20
C ALA A 96 -17.03 10.08 -10.01
N VAL A 97 -18.01 10.62 -10.71
CA VAL A 97 -17.91 11.92 -11.37
C VAL A 97 -17.86 13.04 -10.34
N ARG A 98 -17.09 14.08 -10.63
CA ARG A 98 -16.94 15.24 -9.73
C ARG A 98 -17.88 16.40 -10.08
N VAL A 99 -18.47 16.34 -11.27
CA VAL A 99 -19.41 17.33 -11.78
C VAL A 99 -20.57 16.62 -12.45
N ALA A 100 -21.75 17.23 -12.44
CA ALA A 100 -22.90 16.73 -13.18
C ALA A 100 -22.71 17.01 -14.68
N GLY A 101 -23.18 16.09 -15.51
CA GLY A 101 -23.08 16.25 -16.97
C GLY A 101 -23.58 15.03 -17.72
N VAL A 102 -23.46 15.09 -19.04
CA VAL A 102 -23.79 13.99 -19.97
C VAL A 102 -22.48 13.29 -20.35
N ILE A 103 -22.49 11.97 -20.41
CA ILE A 103 -21.34 11.18 -20.82
C ILE A 103 -21.12 11.33 -22.32
N ASP A 104 -19.99 11.93 -22.69
CA ASP A 104 -19.57 12.11 -24.09
C ASP A 104 -18.74 10.92 -24.58
N LYS A 105 -17.83 10.39 -23.73
CA LYS A 105 -16.97 9.25 -24.07
C LYS A 105 -16.89 8.25 -22.93
N LEU A 106 -16.99 6.99 -23.29
CA LEU A 106 -16.87 5.84 -22.40
C LEU A 106 -16.03 4.76 -23.11
N PRO A 107 -14.69 4.92 -23.16
CA PRO A 107 -13.83 4.02 -23.94
C PRO A 107 -13.68 2.65 -23.30
N VAL A 108 -14.08 2.45 -22.04
CA VAL A 108 -13.86 1.22 -21.29
C VAL A 108 -15.15 0.39 -21.17
N LYS A 109 -14.98 -0.92 -21.06
CA LYS A 109 -16.04 -1.90 -20.81
C LYS A 109 -15.70 -2.75 -19.59
N GLN A 110 -16.70 -3.44 -19.07
CA GLN A 110 -16.52 -4.43 -18.02
C GLN A 110 -15.52 -5.51 -18.49
N GLY A 111 -14.52 -5.81 -17.67
CA GLY A 111 -13.46 -6.78 -17.95
C GLY A 111 -12.22 -6.18 -18.61
N ASP A 112 -12.23 -4.91 -19.02
CA ASP A 112 -11.08 -4.26 -19.64
C ASP A 112 -9.96 -4.00 -18.62
N HIS A 113 -8.71 -4.18 -19.08
CA HIS A 113 -7.52 -3.81 -18.33
C HIS A 113 -7.18 -2.35 -18.56
N VAL A 114 -7.02 -1.61 -17.49
CA VAL A 114 -6.64 -0.19 -17.52
C VAL A 114 -5.37 0.05 -16.73
N LYS A 115 -4.60 1.04 -17.16
CA LYS A 115 -3.41 1.52 -16.48
C LYS A 115 -3.71 2.80 -15.71
N THR A 116 -2.88 3.10 -14.76
CA THR A 116 -2.92 4.38 -14.03
C THR A 116 -2.91 5.57 -14.99
N GLY A 117 -3.92 6.42 -14.89
CA GLY A 117 -4.09 7.60 -15.74
C GLY A 117 -4.91 7.39 -17.01
N ASP A 118 -5.28 6.14 -17.35
CA ASP A 118 -6.14 5.88 -18.52
C ASP A 118 -7.51 6.51 -18.33
N LEU A 119 -8.07 7.07 -19.44
CA LEU A 119 -9.38 7.65 -19.45
C LEU A 119 -10.46 6.57 -19.32
N VAL A 120 -11.25 6.65 -18.26
CA VAL A 120 -12.38 5.74 -18.02
C VAL A 120 -13.67 6.32 -18.55
N LEU A 121 -13.90 7.60 -18.32
CA LEU A 121 -15.12 8.31 -18.71
C LEU A 121 -14.81 9.78 -18.92
N MET A 122 -15.46 10.40 -19.89
CA MET A 122 -15.40 11.83 -20.16
C MET A 122 -16.82 12.38 -20.28
N LEU A 123 -17.09 13.46 -19.56
CA LEU A 123 -18.33 14.22 -19.66
C LEU A 123 -18.22 15.26 -20.78
N ALA A 124 -19.34 15.63 -21.37
CA ALA A 124 -19.44 16.73 -22.33
C ALA A 124 -18.88 18.01 -21.70
N ALA A 125 -17.96 18.66 -22.39
CA ALA A 125 -17.14 19.74 -21.84
C ALA A 125 -16.91 20.90 -22.83
N GLU A 126 -17.78 21.07 -23.84
CA GLU A 126 -17.60 22.10 -24.90
C GLU A 126 -17.43 23.50 -24.34
N GLU A 127 -18.25 23.85 -23.31
CA GLU A 127 -18.16 25.14 -22.63
C GLU A 127 -16.80 25.28 -21.90
N LYS A 128 -16.34 24.22 -21.25
CA LYS A 128 -15.08 24.24 -20.49
C LYS A 128 -13.87 24.33 -21.42
N LEU A 129 -13.92 23.67 -22.58
CA LEU A 129 -12.88 23.80 -23.62
C LEU A 129 -12.80 25.26 -24.12
N SER A 130 -13.96 25.88 -24.38
CA SER A 130 -14.00 27.30 -24.79
C SER A 130 -13.42 28.21 -23.69
N ASN A 131 -13.69 27.94 -22.44
CA ASN A 131 -13.13 28.71 -21.30
C ASN A 131 -11.62 28.57 -21.22
N VAL A 132 -11.07 27.39 -21.42
CA VAL A 132 -9.61 27.16 -21.47
C VAL A 132 -8.97 27.93 -22.62
N ASP A 133 -9.59 27.90 -23.81
CA ASP A 133 -9.05 28.63 -24.97
C ASP A 133 -9.10 30.15 -24.77
N ASN A 134 -10.17 30.68 -24.19
CA ASN A 134 -10.27 32.09 -23.84
C ASN A 134 -9.18 32.50 -22.81
N ALA A 135 -8.99 31.69 -21.76
CA ALA A 135 -7.98 31.94 -20.76
C ALA A 135 -6.54 31.86 -21.34
N ARG A 136 -6.31 30.95 -22.30
CA ARG A 136 -5.04 30.81 -23.01
C ARG A 136 -4.74 32.05 -23.88
N GLN A 137 -5.75 32.58 -24.60
CA GLN A 137 -5.64 33.78 -25.38
C GLN A 137 -5.34 35.00 -24.48
N LEU A 138 -6.05 35.13 -23.35
CA LEU A 138 -5.79 36.19 -22.39
C LEU A 138 -4.34 36.12 -21.84
N LEU A 139 -3.88 34.93 -21.49
CA LEU A 139 -2.50 34.73 -21.05
C LEU A 139 -1.49 35.19 -22.11
N ALA A 140 -1.71 34.84 -23.40
CA ALA A 140 -0.85 35.23 -24.50
C ALA A 140 -0.80 36.77 -24.68
N GLN A 141 -1.97 37.42 -24.55
CA GLN A 141 -2.08 38.87 -24.58
C GLN A 141 -1.29 39.52 -23.44
N ARG A 142 -1.51 39.08 -22.18
CA ARG A 142 -0.82 39.64 -21.00
C ARG A 142 0.69 39.42 -21.06
N LYS A 143 1.13 38.32 -21.65
CA LYS A 143 2.55 38.04 -21.86
C LYS A 143 3.15 39.06 -22.87
N ALA A 144 2.45 39.32 -23.99
CA ALA A 144 2.89 40.30 -24.96
C ALA A 144 2.94 41.72 -24.37
N GLU A 145 1.94 42.08 -23.52
CA GLU A 145 1.91 43.37 -22.81
C GLU A 145 3.11 43.50 -21.85
N LEU A 146 3.45 42.45 -21.09
CA LEU A 146 4.60 42.42 -20.21
C LEU A 146 5.92 42.57 -21.03
N ASP A 147 6.07 41.80 -22.11
CA ASP A 147 7.23 41.85 -22.98
C ASP A 147 7.44 43.29 -23.59
N ALA A 148 6.34 43.97 -23.92
CA ALA A 148 6.38 45.37 -24.38
C ALA A 148 6.78 46.34 -23.23
N ALA A 149 6.17 46.14 -22.04
CA ALA A 149 6.48 46.94 -20.85
C ALA A 149 7.95 46.80 -20.44
N GLU A 150 8.50 45.57 -20.48
CA GLU A 150 9.91 45.32 -20.17
C GLU A 150 10.87 46.00 -21.15
N ARG A 151 10.54 46.00 -22.45
CA ARG A 151 11.33 46.73 -23.45
C ARG A 151 11.35 48.24 -23.20
N LEU A 152 10.18 48.83 -22.87
CA LEU A 152 10.05 50.24 -22.53
C LEU A 152 10.76 50.59 -21.21
N ALA A 153 10.70 49.71 -20.22
CA ALA A 153 11.40 49.90 -18.95
C ALA A 153 12.92 49.91 -19.11
N LYS A 154 13.47 49.04 -20.01
CA LYS A 154 14.91 49.02 -20.33
C LYS A 154 15.40 50.33 -20.97
N THR A 155 14.54 51.05 -21.71
CA THR A 155 14.86 52.37 -22.31
C THR A 155 14.58 53.53 -21.35
N GLY A 156 14.18 53.27 -20.12
CA GLY A 156 13.87 54.31 -19.11
C GLY A 156 12.53 55.02 -19.32
N ASN A 157 11.72 54.59 -20.28
CA ASN A 157 10.47 55.28 -20.68
C ASN A 157 9.22 54.72 -20.01
N LEU A 158 9.36 53.80 -19.02
CA LEU A 158 8.22 53.24 -18.30
C LEU A 158 8.38 53.36 -16.79
N PRO A 159 7.39 53.91 -16.08
CA PRO A 159 7.36 53.90 -14.61
C PRO A 159 7.35 52.46 -14.02
N LYS A 160 8.10 52.26 -12.96
CA LYS A 160 8.22 50.93 -12.31
C LYS A 160 6.86 50.37 -11.94
N LEU A 161 5.92 51.20 -11.48
CA LEU A 161 4.56 50.79 -11.13
C LEU A 161 3.83 50.14 -12.32
N GLN A 162 4.01 50.64 -13.54
CA GLN A 162 3.35 50.05 -14.72
C GLN A 162 3.95 48.70 -15.08
N LEU A 163 5.27 48.50 -14.90
CA LEU A 163 5.90 47.20 -15.09
C LEU A 163 5.39 46.18 -14.04
N ASP A 164 5.31 46.60 -12.79
CA ASP A 164 4.79 45.73 -11.72
C ASP A 164 3.29 45.39 -11.92
N THR A 165 2.51 46.31 -12.47
CA THR A 165 1.11 46.09 -12.88
C THR A 165 1.04 45.05 -14.01
N ALA A 166 1.90 45.15 -15.04
CA ALA A 166 1.92 44.19 -16.13
C ALA A 166 2.29 42.77 -15.65
N ARG A 167 3.23 42.65 -14.71
CA ARG A 167 3.59 41.37 -14.08
C ARG A 167 2.43 40.78 -13.29
N SER A 168 1.76 41.61 -12.52
CA SER A 168 0.58 41.16 -11.73
C SER A 168 -0.55 40.67 -12.65
N ASN A 169 -0.78 41.39 -13.78
CA ASN A 169 -1.79 40.99 -14.76
C ASN A 169 -1.44 39.64 -15.43
N LEU A 170 -0.15 39.41 -15.74
CA LEU A 170 0.30 38.11 -16.26
C LEU A 170 0.03 36.99 -15.25
N THR A 171 0.40 37.20 -13.98
CA THR A 171 0.16 36.22 -12.92
C THR A 171 -1.33 35.92 -12.77
N ALA A 172 -2.19 36.94 -12.82
CA ALA A 172 -3.64 36.75 -12.76
C ALA A 172 -4.16 35.92 -13.96
N ALA A 173 -3.67 36.18 -15.17
CA ALA A 173 -4.04 35.43 -16.37
C ALA A 173 -3.54 33.96 -16.29
N GLN A 174 -2.38 33.70 -15.71
CA GLN A 174 -1.89 32.35 -15.44
C GLN A 174 -2.83 31.59 -14.50
N SER A 175 -3.21 32.20 -13.39
CA SER A 175 -4.15 31.60 -12.43
C SER A 175 -5.53 31.35 -13.06
N MET A 176 -6.00 32.21 -13.95
CA MET A 176 -7.25 31.99 -14.70
C MET A 176 -7.16 30.76 -15.61
N LEU A 177 -6.04 30.59 -16.32
CA LEU A 177 -5.80 29.42 -17.16
C LEU A 177 -5.74 28.13 -16.33
N GLU A 178 -5.01 28.13 -15.22
CA GLU A 178 -4.93 26.99 -14.30
C GLU A 178 -6.30 26.60 -13.75
N THR A 179 -7.11 27.58 -13.39
CA THR A 179 -8.49 27.36 -12.92
C THR A 179 -9.36 26.74 -14.01
N ALA A 180 -9.32 27.28 -15.23
CA ALA A 180 -10.09 26.76 -16.35
C ALA A 180 -9.65 25.33 -16.73
N GLN A 181 -8.35 25.04 -16.68
CA GLN A 181 -7.82 23.68 -16.90
C GLN A 181 -8.28 22.71 -15.81
N ALA A 182 -8.19 23.11 -14.53
CA ALA A 182 -8.67 22.29 -13.43
C ALA A 182 -10.17 22.00 -13.49
N GLU A 183 -10.97 22.94 -14.00
CA GLU A 183 -12.39 22.71 -14.23
C GLU A 183 -12.64 21.73 -15.38
N LEU A 184 -11.87 21.81 -16.46
CA LEU A 184 -11.91 20.86 -17.56
C LEU A 184 -11.50 19.44 -17.10
N ASP A 185 -10.42 19.33 -16.32
CA ASP A 185 -9.93 18.03 -15.79
C ASP A 185 -10.95 17.34 -14.87
N ARG A 186 -11.86 18.09 -14.25
CA ARG A 186 -12.96 17.51 -13.46
C ARG A 186 -13.99 16.74 -14.27
N ASN A 187 -14.07 17.02 -15.58
CA ASN A 187 -14.94 16.31 -16.49
C ASN A 187 -14.36 14.97 -16.96
N GLU A 188 -13.08 14.72 -16.67
CA GLU A 188 -12.41 13.46 -16.98
C GLU A 188 -12.29 12.59 -15.73
N VAL A 189 -12.70 11.34 -15.85
CA VAL A 189 -12.48 10.32 -14.81
C VAL A 189 -11.39 9.39 -15.32
N LYS A 190 -10.28 9.35 -14.59
CA LYS A 190 -9.10 8.52 -14.92
C LYS A 190 -8.92 7.40 -13.90
N ALA A 191 -8.30 6.31 -14.33
CA ALA A 191 -7.96 5.19 -13.46
C ALA A 191 -6.88 5.58 -12.45
N PRO A 192 -7.09 5.37 -11.13
CA PRO A 192 -6.13 5.74 -10.09
C PRO A 192 -4.97 4.74 -9.93
N PHE A 193 -5.12 3.52 -10.43
CA PHE A 193 -4.13 2.44 -10.40
C PHE A 193 -4.39 1.43 -11.52
N ASP A 194 -3.41 0.59 -11.80
CA ASP A 194 -3.51 -0.47 -12.79
C ASP A 194 -4.47 -1.57 -12.31
N GLY A 195 -5.42 -1.97 -13.14
CA GLY A 195 -6.42 -2.94 -12.73
C GLY A 195 -7.36 -3.37 -13.83
N VAL A 196 -8.45 -4.00 -13.41
CA VAL A 196 -9.53 -4.48 -14.29
C VAL A 196 -10.83 -3.78 -13.91
N ILE A 197 -11.59 -3.36 -14.90
CA ILE A 197 -12.91 -2.77 -14.70
C ILE A 197 -13.92 -3.85 -14.32
N ASP A 198 -14.37 -3.83 -13.07
CA ASP A 198 -15.33 -4.80 -12.54
C ASP A 198 -16.75 -4.54 -13.09
N ARG A 199 -17.18 -3.28 -13.07
CA ARG A 199 -18.54 -2.90 -13.51
C ARG A 199 -18.57 -1.48 -14.04
N VAL A 200 -19.38 -1.27 -15.07
CA VAL A 200 -19.69 0.05 -15.65
C VAL A 200 -21.21 0.22 -15.62
N PRO A 201 -21.79 0.86 -14.58
CA PRO A 201 -23.25 1.00 -14.43
C PRO A 201 -23.83 2.17 -15.21
N VAL A 202 -23.11 2.74 -16.16
CA VAL A 202 -23.50 3.93 -16.95
C VAL A 202 -23.31 3.65 -18.43
N GLU A 203 -24.05 4.40 -19.25
CA GLU A 203 -24.01 4.29 -20.70
C GLU A 203 -23.67 5.63 -21.36
N LEU A 204 -23.13 5.56 -22.57
CA LEU A 204 -22.85 6.74 -23.39
C LEU A 204 -24.15 7.56 -23.59
N GLY A 205 -24.06 8.87 -23.44
CA GLY A 205 -25.21 9.78 -23.54
C GLY A 205 -26.08 9.83 -22.30
N SER A 206 -25.84 9.03 -21.27
CA SER A 206 -26.59 9.14 -20.02
C SER A 206 -26.17 10.38 -19.22
N SER A 207 -27.12 10.98 -18.50
CA SER A 207 -26.84 12.07 -17.57
C SER A 207 -26.47 11.52 -16.22
N VAL A 208 -25.38 12.02 -15.66
CA VAL A 208 -24.90 11.69 -14.32
C VAL A 208 -24.97 12.92 -13.43
N MET A 209 -25.38 12.68 -12.18
CA MET A 209 -25.42 13.69 -11.13
C MET A 209 -24.40 13.36 -10.02
N GLN A 210 -23.98 14.38 -9.29
CA GLN A 210 -23.07 14.27 -8.16
C GLN A 210 -23.71 13.54 -7.00
#